data_ef8be8477d126d8b3d899a0ab53715a9
#
_entry.id   ef8be8477d126d8b3d899a0ab53715a9
#
_cell.length_a   1.000
_cell.length_b   1.000
_cell.length_c   1.000
_cell.angle_alpha   90.00
_cell.angle_beta   90.00
_cell.angle_gamma   90.00
#
_symmetry.space_group_name_H-M   'P 1'
#
loop_
_entity.id
_entity.type
_entity.pdbx_description
1 polymer ?
#
loop_
_entity_poly.entity_id
_entity_poly.type
_entity_poly.pdbx_seq_one_letter_code
_entity_poly.pdbx_strand_id
1 'polypeptide(L)'
;MKSVYNFVVTPVKSRYNNTKDIGGKELIVNTEIFNHQYVSREAIVKAIPTVGDTDIKVGDKVIVHHNVFRRWHNQHGIEKNSRSYIDEETYLVQPDQIFLYKDTEWQAQKGYCFVAPVKSTDKLSVDKEKPLVGIVKHTDGTVNKGDLIGFRPSSEYEFII
;
A
#
# COMPACT_ATOMS: atom_id res chain seq x y z
N MET A 1 -20.64 7.36 -7.66
CA MET A 1 -19.70 7.59 -8.79
C MET A 1 -19.49 6.25 -9.51
N LYS A 2 -19.39 6.25 -10.81
CA LYS A 2 -19.04 5.05 -11.61
C LYS A 2 -17.73 5.34 -12.35
N SER A 3 -16.84 4.37 -12.40
CA SER A 3 -15.59 4.46 -13.15
C SER A 3 -15.53 3.36 -14.21
N VAL A 4 -14.89 3.63 -15.33
CA VAL A 4 -14.78 2.66 -16.44
C VAL A 4 -13.66 1.68 -16.18
N TYR A 5 -12.44 2.17 -15.86
CA TYR A 5 -11.23 1.36 -15.71
C TYR A 5 -10.60 1.38 -14.33
N ASN A 6 -10.89 2.40 -13.53
CA ASN A 6 -10.23 2.61 -12.25
C ASN A 6 -11.12 2.24 -11.08
N PHE A 7 -10.51 1.86 -9.98
CA PHE A 7 -11.20 1.79 -8.69
C PHE A 7 -11.36 3.20 -8.11
N VAL A 8 -12.42 3.40 -7.37
CA VAL A 8 -12.61 4.60 -6.54
C VAL A 8 -12.43 4.20 -5.09
N VAL A 9 -11.49 4.82 -4.40
CA VAL A 9 -11.18 4.51 -3.01
C VAL A 9 -11.18 5.75 -2.13
N THR A 10 -11.32 5.52 -0.83
CA THR A 10 -11.15 6.53 0.22
C THR A 10 -10.09 6.06 1.20
N PRO A 11 -9.24 6.93 1.77
CA PRO A 11 -8.33 6.53 2.83
C PRO A 11 -9.09 6.05 4.08
N VAL A 12 -8.57 5.04 4.78
CA VAL A 12 -9.21 4.48 5.99
C VAL A 12 -9.24 5.51 7.12
N LYS A 13 -8.18 6.29 7.26
CA LYS A 13 -8.04 7.36 8.25
C LYS A 13 -7.65 8.66 7.56
N SER A 14 -6.40 9.06 7.70
CA SER A 14 -5.82 10.23 7.05
C SER A 14 -4.87 9.80 5.92
N ARG A 15 -4.51 10.75 5.07
CA ARG A 15 -3.52 10.52 3.98
C ARG A 15 -2.11 10.20 4.50
N TYR A 16 -1.80 10.65 5.73
CA TYR A 16 -0.48 10.49 6.36
C TYR A 16 -0.61 9.98 7.79
N ASN A 17 0.25 9.03 8.15
CA ASN A 17 0.38 8.48 9.50
C ASN A 17 1.47 9.23 10.28
N ASN A 18 1.37 10.55 10.33
CA ASN A 18 2.34 11.44 10.97
C ASN A 18 1.78 12.15 12.21
N THR A 19 0.63 11.73 12.69
CA THR A 19 -0.01 12.27 13.88
C THR A 19 -0.09 11.25 15.00
N LYS A 20 -0.07 11.70 16.22
CA LYS A 20 -0.25 10.89 17.43
C LYS A 20 -1.25 11.56 18.36
N ASP A 21 -2.21 10.80 18.83
CA ASP A 21 -3.14 11.27 19.85
C ASP A 21 -2.47 11.19 21.24
N ILE A 22 -2.41 12.30 21.93
CA ILE A 22 -1.91 12.40 23.29
C ILE A 22 -2.94 13.16 24.13
N GLY A 23 -3.66 12.43 24.96
CA GLY A 23 -4.64 13.02 25.87
C GLY A 23 -5.84 13.67 25.16
N GLY A 24 -6.29 13.10 24.03
CA GLY A 24 -7.40 13.61 23.23
C GLY A 24 -7.06 14.78 22.31
N LYS A 25 -5.77 15.08 22.16
CA LYS A 25 -5.25 16.05 21.18
C LYS A 25 -4.38 15.36 20.16
N GLU A 26 -4.69 15.57 18.89
CA GLU A 26 -3.88 15.08 17.80
C GLU A 26 -2.66 15.99 17.59
N LEU A 27 -1.46 15.43 17.76
CA LEU A 27 -0.21 16.13 17.56
C LEU A 27 0.49 15.60 16.31
N ILE A 28 0.98 16.53 15.50
CA ILE A 28 1.85 16.18 14.34
C ILE A 28 3.22 15.80 14.90
N VAL A 29 3.58 14.53 14.72
CA VAL A 29 4.87 13.98 15.17
C VAL A 29 5.96 14.23 14.15
N ASN A 30 5.59 14.31 12.87
CA ASN A 30 6.52 14.55 11.76
C ASN A 30 5.84 15.40 10.69
N THR A 31 6.48 16.50 10.33
CA THR A 31 5.99 17.44 9.30
C THR A 31 6.50 17.11 7.91
N GLU A 32 7.32 16.07 7.76
CA GLU A 32 7.93 15.67 6.50
C GLU A 32 6.95 14.91 5.61
N ILE A 33 6.10 15.64 4.89
CA ILE A 33 5.11 15.08 3.96
C ILE A 33 5.75 14.47 2.71
N PHE A 34 7.03 14.74 2.45
CA PHE A 34 7.77 14.19 1.31
C PHE A 34 8.17 12.72 1.51
N ASN A 35 8.27 12.26 2.76
CA ASN A 35 8.69 10.91 3.05
C ASN A 35 7.54 9.93 2.83
N HIS A 36 7.70 9.06 1.84
CA HIS A 36 6.72 8.04 1.49
C HIS A 36 6.44 7.01 2.60
N GLN A 37 7.31 6.91 3.60
CA GLN A 37 7.11 6.02 4.75
C GLN A 37 5.91 6.43 5.62
N TYR A 38 5.57 7.72 5.64
CA TYR A 38 4.44 8.23 6.41
C TYR A 38 3.13 8.32 5.63
N VAL A 39 3.18 8.07 4.32
CA VAL A 39 1.96 8.04 3.49
C VAL A 39 1.13 6.82 3.84
N SER A 40 -0.15 7.03 4.11
CA SER A 40 -1.10 5.92 4.29
C SER A 40 -1.20 5.07 3.03
N ARG A 41 -1.38 3.78 3.20
CA ARG A 41 -1.55 2.84 2.09
C ARG A 41 -2.85 2.06 2.18
N GLU A 42 -3.58 2.22 3.28
CA GLU A 42 -4.85 1.56 3.49
C GLU A 42 -6.01 2.41 2.97
N ALA A 43 -6.84 1.80 2.16
CA ALA A 43 -8.03 2.42 1.58
C ALA A 43 -9.23 1.49 1.64
N ILE A 44 -10.42 2.07 1.51
CA ILE A 44 -11.68 1.35 1.34
C ILE A 44 -12.20 1.60 -0.07
N VAL A 45 -12.61 0.54 -0.74
CA VAL A 45 -13.17 0.61 -2.10
C VAL A 45 -14.58 1.17 -2.05
N LYS A 46 -14.81 2.29 -2.74
CA LYS A 46 -16.14 2.91 -2.92
C LYS A 46 -16.81 2.52 -4.23
N ALA A 47 -16.03 2.29 -5.27
CA ALA A 47 -16.55 1.80 -6.55
C ALA A 47 -15.50 0.94 -7.25
N ILE A 48 -15.97 -0.07 -7.95
CA ILE A 48 -15.16 -0.93 -8.80
C ILE A 48 -15.26 -0.49 -10.26
N PRO A 49 -14.29 -0.81 -11.12
CA PRO A 49 -14.38 -0.55 -12.55
C PRO A 49 -15.54 -1.33 -13.18
N THR A 50 -16.16 -0.74 -14.19
CA THR A 50 -17.24 -1.37 -14.95
C THR A 50 -16.73 -2.30 -16.05
N VAL A 51 -15.46 -2.16 -16.42
CA VAL A 51 -14.77 -2.98 -17.42
C VAL A 51 -13.68 -3.79 -16.75
N GLY A 52 -13.64 -5.08 -17.04
CA GLY A 52 -12.69 -6.03 -16.47
C GLY A 52 -13.27 -6.83 -15.30
N ASP A 53 -12.73 -8.02 -15.12
CA ASP A 53 -13.08 -8.89 -14.01
C ASP A 53 -12.19 -8.59 -12.81
N THR A 54 -12.79 -8.52 -11.63
CA THR A 54 -12.07 -8.30 -10.37
C THR A 54 -12.76 -9.07 -9.24
N ASP A 55 -11.93 -9.61 -8.34
CA ASP A 55 -12.41 -10.25 -7.10
C ASP A 55 -12.65 -9.21 -5.99
N ILE A 56 -12.18 -7.98 -6.20
CA ILE A 56 -12.34 -6.87 -5.25
C ILE A 56 -13.77 -6.32 -5.32
N LYS A 57 -14.38 -6.15 -4.16
CA LYS A 57 -15.77 -5.67 -4.02
C LYS A 57 -15.80 -4.28 -3.37
N VAL A 58 -16.92 -3.59 -3.56
CA VAL A 58 -17.21 -2.34 -2.84
C VAL A 58 -17.26 -2.63 -1.34
N GLY A 59 -16.54 -1.83 -0.55
CA GLY A 59 -16.40 -1.99 0.89
C GLY A 59 -15.16 -2.75 1.32
N ASP A 60 -14.46 -3.43 0.40
CA ASP A 60 -13.22 -4.12 0.73
C ASP A 60 -12.13 -3.12 1.13
N LYS A 61 -11.31 -3.54 2.09
CA LYS A 61 -10.10 -2.82 2.47
C LYS A 61 -8.97 -3.23 1.54
N VAL A 62 -8.23 -2.26 1.03
CA VAL A 62 -7.13 -2.50 0.08
C VAL A 62 -5.85 -1.81 0.54
N ILE A 63 -4.72 -2.38 0.14
CA ILE A 63 -3.40 -1.76 0.24
C ILE A 63 -3.02 -1.24 -1.13
N VAL A 64 -2.75 0.05 -1.20
CA VAL A 64 -2.45 0.75 -2.45
C VAL A 64 -1.02 1.28 -2.48
N HIS A 65 -0.56 1.61 -3.66
CA HIS A 65 0.75 2.22 -3.86
C HIS A 65 0.85 3.58 -3.14
N HIS A 66 2.01 3.89 -2.56
CA HIS A 66 2.23 5.13 -1.79
C HIS A 66 1.94 6.41 -2.59
N ASN A 67 2.05 6.38 -3.90
CA ASN A 67 1.75 7.54 -4.74
C ASN A 67 0.28 7.94 -4.77
N VAL A 68 -0.65 7.06 -4.36
CA VAL A 68 -2.10 7.34 -4.42
C VAL A 68 -2.46 8.50 -3.49
N PHE A 69 -2.01 8.48 -2.25
CA PHE A 69 -2.34 9.50 -1.24
C PHE A 69 -1.26 10.58 -1.07
N ARG A 70 -0.18 10.50 -1.85
CA ARG A 70 0.96 11.39 -1.72
C ARG A 70 0.61 12.84 -2.07
N ARG A 71 1.19 13.77 -1.29
CA ARG A 71 1.27 15.20 -1.57
C ARG A 71 2.74 15.62 -1.68
N TRP A 72 2.99 16.65 -2.46
CA TRP A 72 4.33 17.27 -2.51
C TRP A 72 4.20 18.76 -2.79
N HIS A 73 5.29 19.49 -2.58
CA HIS A 73 5.40 20.88 -2.97
C HIS A 73 6.24 20.98 -4.24
N ASN A 74 5.80 21.78 -5.20
CA ASN A 74 6.59 22.07 -6.38
C ASN A 74 7.74 23.06 -6.03
N GLN A 75 8.55 23.38 -7.03
CA GLN A 75 9.67 24.34 -6.87
C GLN A 75 9.24 25.75 -6.43
N HIS A 76 7.97 26.10 -6.56
CA HIS A 76 7.38 27.37 -6.11
C HIS A 76 6.74 27.27 -4.72
N GLY A 77 6.90 26.15 -4.03
CA GLY A 77 6.30 25.90 -2.71
C GLY A 77 4.81 25.64 -2.73
N ILE A 78 4.20 25.46 -3.90
CA ILE A 78 2.76 25.18 -4.05
C ILE A 78 2.50 23.69 -3.82
N GLU A 79 1.56 23.37 -2.92
CA GLU A 79 1.15 21.99 -2.66
C GLU A 79 0.47 21.38 -3.88
N LYS A 80 0.89 20.17 -4.22
CA LYS A 80 0.34 19.36 -5.32
C LYS A 80 -0.12 18.01 -4.79
N ASN A 81 -1.20 17.52 -5.38
CA ASN A 81 -1.75 16.19 -5.11
C ASN A 81 -1.33 15.20 -6.20
N SER A 82 -1.46 13.90 -5.90
CA SER A 82 -1.24 12.83 -6.85
C SER A 82 -2.23 12.90 -8.03
N ARG A 83 -1.93 12.18 -9.10
CA ARG A 83 -2.84 12.01 -10.23
C ARG A 83 -4.13 11.26 -9.86
N SER A 84 -4.10 10.52 -8.77
CA SER A 84 -5.25 9.78 -8.23
C SER A 84 -6.27 10.70 -7.53
N TYR A 85 -5.87 11.87 -7.10
CA TYR A 85 -6.66 12.77 -6.28
C TYR A 85 -7.84 13.40 -7.04
N ILE A 86 -9.03 13.29 -6.49
CA ILE A 86 -10.21 14.05 -6.90
C ILE A 86 -10.59 15.04 -5.78
N ASP A 87 -10.79 14.55 -4.59
CA ASP A 87 -11.00 15.30 -3.36
C ASP A 87 -10.43 14.52 -2.16
N GLU A 88 -10.53 15.07 -0.94
CA GLU A 88 -9.94 14.47 0.26
C GLU A 88 -10.46 13.06 0.60
N GLU A 89 -11.64 12.70 0.09
CA GLU A 89 -12.26 11.39 0.34
C GLU A 89 -12.38 10.53 -0.92
N THR A 90 -11.91 11.03 -2.07
CA THR A 90 -12.13 10.36 -3.36
C THR A 90 -10.85 10.32 -4.18
N TYR A 91 -10.38 9.10 -4.46
CA TYR A 91 -9.16 8.84 -5.23
C TYR A 91 -9.45 7.81 -6.30
N LEU A 92 -8.94 8.04 -7.51
CA LEU A 92 -8.95 7.07 -8.61
C LEU A 92 -7.68 6.24 -8.56
N VAL A 93 -7.82 4.92 -8.49
CA VAL A 93 -6.71 3.98 -8.39
C VAL A 93 -6.75 3.01 -9.55
N GLN A 94 -5.64 2.91 -10.26
CA GLN A 94 -5.49 1.92 -11.31
C GLN A 94 -5.39 0.51 -10.71
N PRO A 95 -5.83 -0.54 -11.42
CA PRO A 95 -5.78 -1.91 -10.91
C PRO A 95 -4.38 -2.38 -10.49
N ASP A 96 -3.33 -1.93 -11.19
CA ASP A 96 -1.92 -2.23 -10.90
C ASP A 96 -1.35 -1.50 -9.68
N GLN A 97 -2.07 -0.52 -9.15
CA GLN A 97 -1.72 0.20 -7.92
C GLN A 97 -2.32 -0.44 -6.65
N ILE A 98 -3.15 -1.46 -6.78
CA ILE A 98 -3.68 -2.25 -5.66
C ILE A 98 -2.86 -3.52 -5.54
N PHE A 99 -2.25 -3.73 -4.39
CA PHE A 99 -1.37 -4.89 -4.17
C PHE A 99 -2.05 -5.99 -3.37
N LEU A 100 -2.90 -5.60 -2.41
CA LEU A 100 -3.54 -6.49 -1.48
C LEU A 100 -4.98 -6.02 -1.25
N TYR A 101 -5.89 -6.96 -1.10
CA TYR A 101 -7.28 -6.66 -0.74
C TYR A 101 -7.76 -7.61 0.35
N LYS A 102 -8.72 -7.17 1.13
CA LYS A 102 -9.32 -7.93 2.22
C LYS A 102 -10.82 -8.01 2.06
N ASP A 103 -11.29 -9.20 1.79
CA ASP A 103 -12.69 -9.60 1.98
C ASP A 103 -12.87 -10.11 3.42
N THR A 104 -12.69 -11.39 3.67
CA THR A 104 -12.60 -11.99 5.02
C THR A 104 -11.16 -12.10 5.48
N GLU A 105 -10.26 -12.48 4.60
CA GLU A 105 -8.81 -12.55 4.79
C GLU A 105 -8.07 -11.69 3.76
N TRP A 106 -6.83 -11.33 4.08
CA TRP A 106 -5.97 -10.63 3.14
C TRP A 106 -5.55 -11.55 1.99
N GLN A 107 -5.75 -11.08 0.77
CA GLN A 107 -5.36 -11.77 -0.47
C GLN A 107 -4.54 -10.84 -1.35
N ALA A 108 -3.50 -11.37 -1.97
CA ALA A 108 -2.71 -10.60 -2.91
C ALA A 108 -3.47 -10.46 -4.25
N GLN A 109 -3.36 -9.29 -4.85
CA GLN A 109 -3.85 -9.05 -6.20
C GLN A 109 -3.02 -9.89 -7.19
N LYS A 110 -3.63 -10.28 -8.30
CA LYS A 110 -2.97 -11.08 -9.34
C LYS A 110 -1.63 -10.47 -9.77
N GLY A 111 -0.58 -11.27 -9.74
CA GLY A 111 0.78 -10.88 -10.06
C GLY A 111 1.60 -10.38 -8.87
N TYR A 112 1.02 -10.34 -7.67
CA TYR A 112 1.72 -9.93 -6.45
C TYR A 112 1.82 -11.05 -5.43
N CYS A 113 2.90 -11.03 -4.66
CA CYS A 113 3.14 -11.94 -3.57
C CYS A 113 3.76 -11.16 -2.40
N PHE A 114 3.18 -11.32 -1.22
CA PHE A 114 3.68 -10.69 0.00
C PHE A 114 4.51 -11.68 0.80
N VAL A 115 5.72 -11.27 1.14
CA VAL A 115 6.68 -12.10 1.86
C VAL A 115 7.12 -11.41 3.15
N ALA A 116 7.38 -12.21 4.18
CA ALA A 116 8.08 -11.75 5.36
C ALA A 116 9.57 -12.02 5.20
N PRO A 117 10.44 -11.08 5.60
CA PRO A 117 11.87 -11.30 5.56
C PRO A 117 12.29 -12.45 6.49
N VAL A 118 13.35 -13.14 6.10
CA VAL A 118 13.97 -14.22 6.89
C VAL A 118 15.16 -13.64 7.65
N LYS A 119 15.23 -13.87 8.96
CA LYS A 119 16.36 -13.43 9.76
C LYS A 119 17.65 -14.12 9.33
N SER A 120 18.73 -13.37 9.25
CA SER A 120 20.05 -13.91 9.03
C SER A 120 20.53 -14.66 10.28
N THR A 121 21.15 -15.81 10.06
CA THR A 121 21.84 -16.58 11.11
C THR A 121 23.31 -16.17 11.26
N ASP A 122 23.81 -15.31 10.38
CA ASP A 122 25.17 -14.84 10.43
C ASP A 122 25.32 -13.72 11.48
N LYS A 123 26.12 -13.99 12.50
CA LYS A 123 26.40 -13.05 13.60
C LYS A 123 27.21 -11.83 13.18
N LEU A 124 27.89 -11.89 12.04
CA LEU A 124 28.73 -10.83 11.49
C LEU A 124 28.00 -10.00 10.43
N SER A 125 26.80 -10.40 10.05
CA SER A 125 25.98 -9.65 9.08
C SER A 125 25.50 -8.34 9.70
N VAL A 126 25.78 -7.23 9.04
CA VAL A 126 25.24 -5.91 9.38
C VAL A 126 23.73 -5.89 9.16
N ASP A 127 23.28 -6.58 8.13
CA ASP A 127 21.87 -6.79 7.83
C ASP A 127 21.35 -8.00 8.59
N LYS A 128 20.38 -7.76 9.46
CA LYS A 128 19.75 -8.83 10.27
C LYS A 128 18.82 -9.73 9.45
N GLU A 129 18.69 -9.51 8.17
CA GLU A 129 17.79 -10.21 7.26
C GLU A 129 18.57 -10.82 6.08
N LYS A 130 18.13 -11.98 5.61
CA LYS A 130 18.70 -12.62 4.41
C LYS A 130 18.21 -11.85 3.17
N PRO A 131 19.10 -11.42 2.28
CA PRO A 131 18.72 -10.73 1.06
C PRO A 131 18.00 -11.68 0.08
N LEU A 132 17.04 -11.12 -0.67
CA LEU A 132 16.36 -11.76 -1.81
C LEU A 132 15.64 -13.08 -1.50
N VAL A 133 15.32 -13.34 -0.25
CA VAL A 133 14.51 -14.49 0.17
C VAL A 133 13.46 -14.06 1.19
N GLY A 134 12.31 -14.72 1.16
CA GLY A 134 11.23 -14.45 2.09
C GLY A 134 10.26 -15.61 2.20
N ILE A 135 9.47 -15.60 3.27
CA ILE A 135 8.39 -16.56 3.50
C ILE A 135 7.08 -15.95 3.05
N VAL A 136 6.38 -16.63 2.17
CA VAL A 136 5.10 -16.17 1.62
C VAL A 136 4.05 -16.02 2.70
N LYS A 137 3.47 -14.83 2.82
CA LYS A 137 2.37 -14.49 3.75
C LYS A 137 1.03 -14.38 3.03
N HIS A 138 1.00 -13.67 1.91
CA HIS A 138 -0.19 -13.54 1.08
C HIS A 138 0.21 -13.75 -0.38
N THR A 139 -0.63 -14.43 -1.13
CA THR A 139 -0.36 -14.86 -2.50
C THR A 139 -1.60 -14.71 -3.36
N ASP A 140 -1.40 -14.61 -4.66
CA ASP A 140 -2.45 -14.68 -5.68
C ASP A 140 -2.81 -16.13 -6.08
N GLY A 141 -2.21 -17.11 -5.41
CA GLY A 141 -2.40 -18.54 -5.69
C GLY A 141 -1.32 -19.19 -6.56
N THR A 142 -0.36 -18.42 -7.08
CA THR A 142 0.75 -18.97 -7.90
C THR A 142 1.81 -19.68 -7.07
N VAL A 143 1.94 -19.32 -5.81
CA VAL A 143 2.81 -19.96 -4.81
C VAL A 143 1.99 -20.24 -3.54
N ASN A 144 2.44 -21.15 -2.69
CA ASN A 144 1.72 -21.48 -1.48
C ASN A 144 2.13 -20.59 -0.29
N LYS A 145 1.17 -20.27 0.55
CA LYS A 145 1.42 -19.58 1.81
C LYS A 145 2.36 -20.43 2.69
N GLY A 146 3.41 -19.81 3.22
CA GLY A 146 4.42 -20.47 4.03
C GLY A 146 5.65 -20.95 3.24
N ASP A 147 5.61 -20.92 1.90
CA ASP A 147 6.77 -21.28 1.09
C ASP A 147 7.90 -20.29 1.30
N LEU A 148 9.14 -20.81 1.27
CA LEU A 148 10.34 -20.01 1.17
C LEU A 148 10.64 -19.75 -0.31
N ILE A 149 10.63 -18.48 -0.69
CA ILE A 149 10.89 -18.08 -2.07
C ILE A 149 12.09 -17.15 -2.18
N GLY A 150 12.78 -17.24 -3.30
CA GLY A 150 13.77 -16.28 -3.74
C GLY A 150 13.18 -15.33 -4.79
N PHE A 151 13.62 -14.09 -4.79
CA PHE A 151 13.18 -13.10 -5.77
C PHE A 151 14.38 -12.36 -6.39
N ARG A 152 14.14 -11.73 -7.53
CA ARG A 152 15.19 -10.99 -8.25
C ARG A 152 15.48 -9.66 -7.56
N PRO A 153 16.71 -9.15 -7.62
CA PRO A 153 17.02 -7.80 -7.17
C PRO A 153 16.08 -6.76 -7.80
N SER A 154 15.66 -5.76 -7.01
CA SER A 154 14.78 -4.67 -7.43
C SER A 154 13.36 -5.11 -7.86
N SER A 155 12.94 -6.33 -7.53
CA SER A 155 11.55 -6.78 -7.68
C SER A 155 10.76 -6.64 -6.37
N GLU A 156 11.46 -6.38 -5.27
CA GLU A 156 10.90 -6.17 -3.94
C GLU A 156 10.40 -4.73 -3.77
N TYR A 157 9.33 -4.61 -3.00
CA TYR A 157 8.80 -3.34 -2.54
C TYR A 157 8.49 -3.44 -1.05
N GLU A 158 9.17 -2.65 -0.25
CA GLU A 158 9.06 -2.72 1.20
C GLU A 158 7.80 -2.04 1.70
N PHE A 159 7.06 -2.76 2.55
CA PHE A 159 5.92 -2.25 3.29
C PHE A 159 6.22 -2.24 4.78
N ILE A 160 5.97 -1.13 5.41
CA ILE A 160 5.86 -1.00 6.86
C ILE A 160 4.37 -0.96 7.18
N ILE A 161 3.89 -2.03 7.78
CA ILE A 161 2.49 -2.14 8.20
C ILE A 161 2.42 -2.02 9.72
#